data_c015da54e5c839310157289df4560f9a
#
_entry.id   c015da54e5c839310157289df4560f9a
#
_cell.length_a   1.000
_cell.length_b   1.000
_cell.length_c   1.000
_cell.angle_alpha   90.00
_cell.angle_beta   90.00
_cell.angle_gamma   90.00
#
_symmetry.space_group_name_H-M   'P 1'
#
loop_
_entity.id
_entity.type
_entity.pdbx_description
1 polymer ?
#
loop_
_entity_poly.entity_id
_entity_poly.type
_entity_poly.pdbx_seq_one_letter_code
_entity_poly.pdbx_strand_id
1 'polypeptide(L)'
;IKKQGTASNRILVAGDVGTGATGGELATDSITSKDISKYDYIESWIKCTIATSAANLKIHLDNTASCVSPLESLDVPALTADTWTFVRVALSNPESNTAIISVGLEYDVDIGGCTIWLDDIRVVRNDSARWETVPRNLWKIDRQANQIVFDSYFKNFGYKLLKLVGGDKPALLNADSTSNEIDDQYIISYATGLCFASASGGPSTDPEARRQQAAFWTGKAEQTKRAFPLLRNVR
;
A
#
# COMPACT_ATOMS: atom_id res chain seq x y z
N ILE A 1 0.60 19.37 19.85
CA ILE A 1 1.21 18.32 19.01
C ILE A 1 0.30 18.14 17.80
N LYS A 2 0.84 18.18 16.60
CA LYS A 2 0.13 18.00 15.35
C LYS A 2 1.03 17.33 14.33
N LYS A 3 0.47 16.65 13.34
CA LYS A 3 1.18 16.07 12.21
C LYS A 3 0.95 16.89 10.95
N GLN A 4 -0.28 17.32 10.73
CA GLN A 4 -0.68 18.09 9.56
C GLN A 4 -1.58 19.28 9.99
N GLY A 5 -1.68 20.34 9.17
CA GLY A 5 -2.53 21.48 9.45
C GLY A 5 -2.16 22.29 10.70
N THR A 6 -3.16 22.82 11.40
CA THR A 6 -3.01 23.70 12.55
C THR A 6 -3.20 23.00 13.90
N ALA A 7 -3.96 21.92 13.95
CA ALA A 7 -4.34 21.20 15.17
C ALA A 7 -4.45 19.70 14.90
N SER A 8 -4.45 18.91 15.97
CA SER A 8 -4.84 17.50 15.98
C SER A 8 -5.78 17.27 17.15
N ASN A 9 -6.67 16.28 17.03
CA ASN A 9 -7.51 15.86 18.13
C ASN A 9 -6.66 15.12 19.16
N ARG A 10 -6.85 15.44 20.44
CA ARG A 10 -6.16 14.81 21.55
C ARG A 10 -7.19 14.11 22.44
N ILE A 11 -7.02 12.82 22.64
CA ILE A 11 -7.86 11.99 23.48
C ILE A 11 -7.00 11.54 24.67
N LEU A 12 -7.44 11.85 25.88
CA LEU A 12 -6.79 11.39 27.11
C LEU A 12 -7.56 10.18 27.62
N VAL A 13 -6.94 9.02 27.56
CA VAL A 13 -7.50 7.77 28.11
C VAL A 13 -6.98 7.64 29.53
N ALA A 14 -7.90 7.70 30.51
CA ALA A 14 -7.56 7.41 31.89
C ALA A 14 -7.16 5.93 32.02
N GLY A 15 -6.15 5.63 32.83
CA GLY A 15 -5.85 4.25 33.18
C GLY A 15 -7.07 3.64 33.87
N ASP A 16 -7.37 2.40 33.59
CA ASP A 16 -8.51 1.68 34.12
C ASP A 16 -9.88 2.17 33.55
N VAL A 17 -9.97 2.28 32.24
CA VAL A 17 -11.26 2.40 31.57
C VAL A 17 -11.93 1.03 31.58
N GLY A 18 -12.39 0.66 32.78
CA GLY A 18 -13.10 -0.58 33.05
C GLY A 18 -12.19 -1.81 32.97
N THR A 19 -11.72 -2.27 34.14
CA THR A 19 -11.07 -3.58 34.26
C THR A 19 -11.88 -4.65 33.56
N GLY A 20 -11.40 -5.10 32.39
CA GLY A 20 -12.06 -6.11 31.56
C GLY A 20 -13.15 -5.60 30.62
N ALA A 21 -13.31 -4.30 30.43
CA ALA A 21 -14.15 -3.77 29.35
C ALA A 21 -13.42 -3.92 28.03
N THR A 22 -13.73 -4.97 27.33
CA THR A 22 -13.53 -5.08 25.90
C THR A 22 -14.58 -4.19 25.22
N GLY A 23 -14.15 -3.27 24.39
CA GLY A 23 -15.04 -2.43 23.61
C GLY A 23 -15.54 -1.20 24.38
N GLY A 24 -14.91 -0.07 24.18
CA GLY A 24 -15.34 1.23 24.68
C GLY A 24 -15.06 2.34 23.70
N GLU A 25 -16.11 3.08 23.36
CA GLU A 25 -15.97 4.27 22.54
C GLU A 25 -15.17 5.33 23.30
N LEU A 26 -14.02 5.71 22.78
CA LEU A 26 -13.15 6.73 23.39
C LEU A 26 -13.54 8.14 23.00
N ALA A 27 -13.90 8.31 21.75
CA ALA A 27 -14.32 9.58 21.21
C ALA A 27 -15.15 9.36 19.95
N THR A 28 -16.17 10.19 19.79
CA THR A 28 -16.99 10.27 18.59
C THR A 28 -17.08 11.71 18.11
N ASP A 29 -17.18 11.89 16.81
CA ASP A 29 -17.46 13.19 16.20
C ASP A 29 -18.59 13.04 15.20
N SER A 30 -19.48 14.03 15.20
CA SER A 30 -20.61 14.11 14.28
C SER A 30 -20.22 14.91 13.05
N ILE A 31 -20.42 14.32 11.90
CA ILE A 31 -20.13 14.97 10.62
C ILE A 31 -21.41 15.18 9.80
N THR A 32 -21.38 16.14 8.89
CA THR A 32 -22.46 16.24 7.90
C THR A 32 -22.48 14.95 7.06
N SER A 33 -23.69 14.39 6.86
CA SER A 33 -23.87 13.14 6.10
C SER A 33 -23.03 13.09 4.82
N LYS A 34 -22.26 12.05 4.68
CA LYS A 34 -21.36 11.78 3.56
C LYS A 34 -21.63 10.41 2.96
N ASP A 35 -21.79 10.39 1.64
CA ASP A 35 -21.75 9.16 0.87
C ASP A 35 -20.29 8.82 0.57
N ILE A 36 -19.79 7.76 1.20
CA ILE A 36 -18.43 7.27 1.00
C ILE A 36 -18.41 5.88 0.30
N SER A 37 -19.53 5.44 -0.26
CA SER A 37 -19.68 4.14 -0.94
C SER A 37 -18.72 3.92 -2.11
N LYS A 38 -18.13 4.99 -2.63
CA LYS A 38 -17.17 4.95 -3.76
C LYS A 38 -15.70 5.02 -3.33
N TYR A 39 -15.45 4.89 -2.03
CA TYR A 39 -14.10 4.94 -1.47
C TYR A 39 -13.69 3.55 -1.00
N ASP A 40 -12.37 3.29 -0.97
CA ASP A 40 -11.81 1.98 -0.69
C ASP A 40 -11.11 1.91 0.66
N TYR A 41 -10.63 3.05 1.16
CA TYR A 41 -9.80 3.12 2.36
C TYR A 41 -10.14 4.33 3.22
N ILE A 42 -9.93 4.18 4.52
CA ILE A 42 -9.76 5.29 5.45
C ILE A 42 -8.27 5.48 5.75
N GLU A 43 -7.84 6.72 5.81
CA GLU A 43 -6.48 7.12 6.14
C GLU A 43 -6.48 8.11 7.30
N SER A 44 -5.50 7.99 8.18
CA SER A 44 -5.30 8.92 9.29
C SER A 44 -3.87 8.88 9.78
N TRP A 45 -3.43 9.92 10.45
CA TRP A 45 -2.24 9.91 11.28
C TRP A 45 -2.64 9.69 12.73
N ILE A 46 -2.05 8.67 13.36
CA ILE A 46 -2.30 8.33 14.76
C ILE A 46 -0.99 8.31 15.51
N LYS A 47 -0.98 8.89 16.70
CA LYS A 47 0.11 8.78 17.67
C LYS A 47 -0.46 8.36 19.01
N CYS A 48 0.14 7.37 19.66
CA CYS A 48 -0.18 6.95 21.01
C CYS A 48 1.05 7.03 21.89
N THR A 49 0.90 7.40 23.16
CA THR A 49 2.03 7.44 24.11
C THR A 49 2.58 6.07 24.47
N ILE A 50 1.80 5.01 24.26
CA ILE A 50 2.22 3.63 24.48
C ILE A 50 2.12 2.84 23.19
N ALA A 51 2.89 1.75 23.08
CA ALA A 51 2.80 0.86 21.94
C ALA A 51 1.48 0.07 21.98
N THR A 52 0.85 -0.14 20.83
CA THR A 52 -0.36 -0.94 20.69
C THR A 52 -0.11 -2.15 19.78
N SER A 53 -0.82 -3.23 20.03
CA SER A 53 -0.94 -4.32 19.08
C SER A 53 -2.00 -3.99 18.02
N ALA A 54 -2.01 -4.72 16.91
CA ALA A 54 -3.08 -4.60 15.92
C ALA A 54 -4.43 -4.89 16.57
N ALA A 55 -5.45 -4.17 16.12
CA ALA A 55 -6.83 -4.25 16.63
C ALA A 55 -7.05 -3.82 18.09
N ASN A 56 -6.03 -3.32 18.82
CA ASN A 56 -6.28 -2.71 20.12
C ASN A 56 -7.15 -1.44 20.02
N LEU A 57 -7.02 -0.73 18.91
CA LEU A 57 -7.85 0.42 18.58
C LEU A 57 -8.62 0.13 17.30
N LYS A 58 -9.84 0.65 17.21
CA LYS A 58 -10.68 0.57 16.01
C LYS A 58 -11.21 1.94 15.61
N ILE A 59 -11.34 2.16 14.34
CA ILE A 59 -12.02 3.32 13.77
C ILE A 59 -13.43 2.89 13.39
N HIS A 60 -14.42 3.60 13.89
CA HIS A 60 -15.82 3.39 13.59
C HIS A 60 -16.34 4.42 12.58
N LEU A 61 -17.16 3.95 11.65
CA LEU A 61 -17.96 4.79 10.76
C LEU A 61 -19.41 4.36 10.88
N ASP A 62 -20.31 5.33 11.10
CA ASP A 62 -21.70 5.00 11.34
C ASP A 62 -22.66 6.00 10.69
N ASN A 63 -23.84 5.51 10.35
CA ASN A 63 -24.99 6.30 9.90
C ASN A 63 -25.94 6.70 11.05
N THR A 64 -25.58 6.37 12.28
CA THR A 64 -26.25 6.84 13.50
C THR A 64 -25.34 7.76 14.30
N ALA A 65 -25.90 8.55 15.19
CA ALA A 65 -25.13 9.45 16.04
C ALA A 65 -24.27 8.66 17.04
N SER A 66 -23.05 9.16 17.29
CA SER A 66 -22.16 8.63 18.33
C SER A 66 -21.71 7.17 18.11
N CYS A 67 -21.70 6.71 16.87
CA CYS A 67 -21.24 5.36 16.52
C CYS A 67 -21.89 4.23 17.33
N VAL A 68 -23.20 4.36 17.64
CA VAL A 68 -23.92 3.38 18.50
C VAL A 68 -24.03 2.01 17.85
N SER A 69 -24.06 1.95 16.53
CA SER A 69 -24.16 0.71 15.76
C SER A 69 -23.31 0.81 14.49
N PRO A 70 -21.98 0.75 14.61
CA PRO A 70 -21.10 1.06 13.49
C PRO A 70 -21.37 0.18 12.26
N LEU A 71 -21.48 0.82 11.10
CA LEU A 71 -21.50 0.13 9.81
C LEU A 71 -20.13 -0.45 9.45
N GLU A 72 -19.06 0.25 9.87
CA GLU A 72 -17.68 -0.19 9.73
C GLU A 72 -16.98 -0.13 11.08
N SER A 73 -16.29 -1.21 11.43
CA SER A 73 -15.41 -1.30 12.59
C SER A 73 -14.04 -1.76 12.07
N LEU A 74 -13.10 -0.84 11.99
CA LEU A 74 -11.87 -1.00 11.22
C LEU A 74 -10.66 -1.07 12.15
N ASP A 75 -9.97 -2.20 12.14
CA ASP A 75 -8.81 -2.45 12.99
C ASP A 75 -7.65 -1.51 12.65
N VAL A 76 -7.19 -0.77 13.65
CA VAL A 76 -5.96 0.02 13.54
C VAL A 76 -4.76 -0.92 13.64
N PRO A 77 -3.77 -0.84 12.75
CA PRO A 77 -2.55 -1.64 12.86
C PRO A 77 -1.75 -1.28 14.12
N ALA A 78 -0.80 -2.11 14.49
CA ALA A 78 0.08 -1.88 15.63
C ALA A 78 0.79 -0.51 15.53
N LEU A 79 0.79 0.24 16.64
CA LEU A 79 1.44 1.54 16.74
C LEU A 79 2.70 1.45 17.60
N THR A 80 3.74 2.18 17.20
CA THR A 80 4.92 2.37 18.03
C THR A 80 4.70 3.53 19.00
N ALA A 81 5.09 3.34 20.26
CA ALA A 81 4.97 4.37 21.29
C ALA A 81 5.58 5.71 20.84
N ASP A 82 4.90 6.78 21.17
CA ASP A 82 5.30 8.17 20.91
C ASP A 82 5.63 8.53 19.46
N THR A 83 5.24 7.67 18.51
CA THR A 83 5.53 7.85 17.08
C THR A 83 4.26 8.15 16.28
N TRP A 84 4.28 9.19 15.45
CA TRP A 84 3.23 9.40 14.46
C TRP A 84 3.27 8.31 13.40
N THR A 85 2.22 7.49 13.36
CA THR A 85 2.07 6.40 12.39
C THR A 85 0.98 6.78 11.39
N PHE A 86 1.31 6.66 10.12
CA PHE A 86 0.30 6.75 9.07
C PHE A 86 -0.45 5.43 9.00
N VAL A 87 -1.75 5.51 9.19
CA VAL A 87 -2.66 4.37 9.16
C VAL A 87 -3.50 4.43 7.90
N ARG A 88 -3.58 3.33 7.19
CA ARG A 88 -4.46 3.15 6.04
C ARG A 88 -5.13 1.80 6.18
N VAL A 89 -6.45 1.81 6.31
CA VAL A 89 -7.26 0.61 6.50
C VAL A 89 -8.30 0.52 5.38
N ALA A 90 -8.46 -0.67 4.81
CA ALA A 90 -9.50 -0.90 3.82
C ALA A 90 -10.88 -0.86 4.47
N LEU A 91 -11.85 -0.25 3.79
CA LEU A 91 -13.25 -0.34 4.16
C LEU A 91 -13.72 -1.77 3.92
N SER A 92 -14.46 -2.33 4.87
CA SER A 92 -14.92 -3.73 4.81
C SER A 92 -16.13 -3.90 3.90
N ASN A 93 -17.05 -2.93 3.95
CA ASN A 93 -18.28 -2.94 3.17
C ASN A 93 -18.63 -1.53 2.66
N PRO A 94 -17.81 -0.95 1.78
CA PRO A 94 -17.99 0.44 1.35
C PRO A 94 -19.36 0.71 0.73
N GLU A 95 -19.96 -0.27 0.05
CA GLU A 95 -21.24 -0.12 -0.63
C GLU A 95 -22.40 0.25 0.31
N SER A 96 -22.29 -0.12 1.61
CA SER A 96 -23.29 0.23 2.64
C SER A 96 -23.10 1.64 3.20
N ASN A 97 -21.98 2.29 2.95
CA ASN A 97 -21.57 3.54 3.55
C ASN A 97 -22.12 4.76 2.79
N THR A 98 -23.44 4.78 2.53
CA THR A 98 -24.09 5.81 1.72
C THR A 98 -24.43 7.08 2.48
N ALA A 99 -24.47 7.05 3.82
CA ALA A 99 -24.89 8.16 4.66
C ALA A 99 -24.17 8.21 6.01
N ILE A 100 -22.85 8.23 6.01
CA ILE A 100 -22.04 8.31 7.24
C ILE A 100 -22.23 9.69 7.89
N ILE A 101 -22.62 9.71 9.16
CA ILE A 101 -22.84 10.92 9.98
C ILE A 101 -21.98 10.96 11.24
N SER A 102 -21.31 9.89 11.61
CA SER A 102 -20.39 9.88 12.74
C SER A 102 -19.14 9.06 12.47
N VAL A 103 -18.06 9.48 13.11
CA VAL A 103 -16.76 8.81 13.11
C VAL A 103 -16.36 8.63 14.57
N GLY A 104 -15.90 7.45 14.94
CA GLY A 104 -15.48 7.12 16.29
C GLY A 104 -14.10 6.48 16.35
N LEU A 105 -13.51 6.54 17.53
CA LEU A 105 -12.36 5.76 17.93
C LEU A 105 -12.73 4.89 19.12
N GLU A 106 -12.64 3.61 18.95
CA GLU A 106 -12.91 2.62 20.00
C GLU A 106 -11.60 2.05 20.56
N TYR A 107 -11.67 1.68 21.81
CA TYR A 107 -10.69 0.93 22.55
C TYR A 107 -11.19 -0.51 22.68
N ASP A 108 -10.73 -1.41 21.81
CA ASP A 108 -11.17 -2.81 21.80
C ASP A 108 -10.51 -3.62 22.92
N VAL A 109 -9.26 -3.31 23.22
CA VAL A 109 -8.50 -3.94 24.31
C VAL A 109 -7.89 -2.86 25.19
N ASP A 110 -8.12 -2.93 26.49
CA ASP A 110 -7.49 -2.01 27.44
C ASP A 110 -5.96 -2.17 27.45
N ILE A 111 -5.27 -1.14 27.02
CA ILE A 111 -3.80 -1.05 27.01
C ILE A 111 -3.26 -0.16 28.15
N GLY A 112 -4.12 0.26 29.06
CA GLY A 112 -3.80 1.18 30.15
C GLY A 112 -3.92 2.65 29.78
N GLY A 113 -3.67 3.52 30.76
CA GLY A 113 -3.75 4.97 30.57
C GLY A 113 -2.79 5.47 29.51
N CYS A 114 -3.29 6.21 28.54
CA CYS A 114 -2.51 6.74 27.46
C CYS A 114 -3.06 8.06 26.90
N THR A 115 -2.31 8.72 26.08
CA THR A 115 -2.81 9.83 25.26
C THR A 115 -2.71 9.44 23.79
N ILE A 116 -3.83 9.61 23.08
CA ILE A 116 -3.91 9.35 21.65
C ILE A 116 -4.11 10.69 20.92
N TRP A 117 -3.39 10.89 19.83
CA TRP A 117 -3.62 12.00 18.91
C TRP A 117 -4.03 11.45 17.56
N LEU A 118 -5.10 12.04 17.03
CA LEU A 118 -5.61 11.78 15.70
C LEU A 118 -5.46 13.02 14.82
N ASP A 119 -5.04 12.83 13.59
CA ASP A 119 -4.87 13.92 12.64
C ASP A 119 -5.15 13.44 11.22
N ASP A 120 -5.70 14.34 10.40
CA ASP A 120 -5.96 14.13 8.96
C ASP A 120 -6.76 12.85 8.64
N ILE A 121 -7.93 12.69 9.29
CA ILE A 121 -8.84 11.58 8.97
C ILE A 121 -9.52 11.86 7.64
N ARG A 122 -9.37 10.94 6.69
CA ARG A 122 -9.95 11.05 5.36
C ARG A 122 -10.26 9.71 4.73
N VAL A 123 -11.23 9.68 3.84
CA VAL A 123 -11.51 8.52 2.99
C VAL A 123 -10.91 8.71 1.61
N VAL A 124 -10.35 7.65 1.05
CA VAL A 124 -9.62 7.69 -0.22
C VAL A 124 -10.01 6.54 -1.14
N ARG A 125 -9.96 6.81 -2.44
CA ARG A 125 -10.07 5.78 -3.47
C ARG A 125 -8.69 5.20 -3.80
N ASN A 126 -8.67 3.98 -4.26
CA ASN A 126 -7.45 3.34 -4.76
C ASN A 126 -7.20 3.64 -6.25
N ASP A 127 -7.60 4.82 -6.71
CA ASP A 127 -7.42 5.17 -8.11
C ASP A 127 -6.12 5.97 -8.34
N SER A 128 -5.59 5.83 -9.55
CA SER A 128 -4.38 6.52 -9.98
C SER A 128 -4.58 8.03 -10.20
N ALA A 129 -5.84 8.49 -10.32
CA ALA A 129 -6.17 9.89 -10.61
C ALA A 129 -5.80 10.85 -9.47
N ARG A 130 -5.49 10.32 -8.28
CA ARG A 130 -5.07 11.12 -7.10
C ARG A 130 -3.57 11.36 -7.01
N TRP A 131 -2.79 10.69 -7.83
CA TRP A 131 -1.35 10.79 -7.79
C TRP A 131 -0.86 11.77 -8.83
N GLU A 132 -0.28 12.86 -8.39
CA GLU A 132 0.44 13.78 -9.26
C GLU A 132 1.87 13.28 -9.47
N THR A 133 2.31 13.27 -10.72
CA THR A 133 3.68 12.91 -11.02
C THR A 133 4.62 14.01 -10.52
N VAL A 134 5.58 13.65 -9.67
CA VAL A 134 6.63 14.58 -9.27
C VAL A 134 7.54 14.85 -10.48
N PRO A 135 7.68 16.11 -10.90
CA PRO A 135 8.54 16.47 -12.02
C PRO A 135 9.97 15.96 -11.84
N ARG A 136 10.57 15.46 -12.92
CA ARG A 136 11.88 14.81 -12.90
C ARG A 136 13.01 15.71 -12.38
N ASN A 137 12.89 17.00 -12.57
CA ASN A 137 13.86 17.99 -12.09
C ASN A 137 13.84 18.20 -10.56
N LEU A 138 12.80 17.72 -9.86
CA LEU A 138 12.68 17.89 -8.41
C LEU A 138 13.22 16.69 -7.61
N TRP A 139 13.75 15.68 -8.28
CA TRP A 139 14.30 14.51 -7.60
C TRP A 139 15.42 13.84 -8.40
N LYS A 140 16.30 13.17 -7.71
CA LYS A 140 17.38 12.35 -8.31
C LYS A 140 17.56 11.05 -7.52
N ILE A 141 18.07 10.04 -8.21
CA ILE A 141 18.47 8.79 -7.55
C ILE A 141 19.95 8.90 -7.19
N ASP A 142 20.24 8.79 -5.92
CA ASP A 142 21.58 8.55 -5.41
C ASP A 142 21.80 7.05 -5.31
N ARG A 143 22.55 6.51 -6.29
CA ARG A 143 22.84 5.07 -6.38
C ARG A 143 23.86 4.60 -5.35
N GLN A 144 24.71 5.49 -4.84
CA GLN A 144 25.71 5.15 -3.83
C GLN A 144 25.04 5.00 -2.46
N ALA A 145 24.17 5.94 -2.11
CA ALA A 145 23.40 5.90 -0.88
C ALA A 145 22.10 5.06 -0.98
N ASN A 146 21.78 4.54 -2.17
CA ASN A 146 20.54 3.81 -2.46
C ASN A 146 19.28 4.58 -2.03
N GLN A 147 19.24 5.87 -2.35
CA GLN A 147 18.20 6.80 -1.90
C GLN A 147 17.63 7.62 -3.06
N ILE A 148 16.39 8.08 -2.88
CA ILE A 148 15.79 9.11 -3.71
C ILE A 148 15.95 10.44 -2.97
N VAL A 149 16.66 11.38 -3.59
CA VAL A 149 16.91 12.71 -3.03
C VAL A 149 15.98 13.70 -3.73
N PHE A 150 15.19 14.41 -2.93
CA PHE A 150 14.31 15.47 -3.40
C PHE A 150 14.96 16.84 -3.24
N ASP A 151 14.66 17.75 -4.18
CA ASP A 151 15.06 19.14 -4.08
C ASP A 151 14.48 19.84 -2.84
N SER A 152 15.14 20.90 -2.39
CA SER A 152 14.70 21.70 -1.25
C SER A 152 13.30 22.28 -1.43
N TYR A 153 12.92 22.62 -2.66
CA TYR A 153 11.58 23.07 -2.99
C TYR A 153 10.53 22.03 -2.66
N PHE A 154 10.81 20.74 -2.95
CA PHE A 154 9.89 19.63 -2.65
C PHE A 154 9.73 19.40 -1.14
N LYS A 155 10.77 19.66 -0.35
CA LYS A 155 10.72 19.54 1.12
C LYS A 155 9.69 20.45 1.78
N ASN A 156 9.36 21.57 1.14
CA ASN A 156 8.37 22.53 1.63
C ASN A 156 6.91 22.13 1.35
N PHE A 157 6.68 21.07 0.54
CA PHE A 157 5.33 20.59 0.23
C PHE A 157 4.65 19.83 1.37
N GLY A 158 5.20 19.85 2.56
CA GLY A 158 4.61 19.26 3.79
C GLY A 158 4.13 17.83 3.58
N TYR A 159 4.27 17.03 4.52
CA TYR A 159 3.86 15.61 4.74
C TYR A 159 2.93 14.98 3.69
N LYS A 160 3.31 14.97 2.41
CA LYS A 160 2.59 14.24 1.36
C LYS A 160 3.11 12.81 1.29
N LEU A 161 2.22 11.88 0.98
CA LEU A 161 2.62 10.52 0.67
C LEU A 161 3.28 10.48 -0.71
N LEU A 162 4.34 9.71 -0.83
CA LEU A 162 5.01 9.45 -2.10
C LEU A 162 4.72 8.01 -2.52
N LYS A 163 4.19 7.86 -3.73
CA LYS A 163 4.04 6.56 -4.37
C LYS A 163 5.18 6.37 -5.36
N LEU A 164 6.04 5.39 -5.09
CA LEU A 164 7.05 4.95 -6.05
C LEU A 164 6.45 3.87 -6.95
N VAL A 165 6.45 4.13 -8.25
CA VAL A 165 6.03 3.15 -9.27
C VAL A 165 7.25 2.83 -10.12
N GLY A 166 7.62 1.57 -10.15
CA GLY A 166 8.80 1.11 -10.90
C GLY A 166 8.71 -0.37 -11.19
N GLY A 167 9.61 -0.86 -12.03
CA GLY A 167 9.81 -2.29 -12.19
C GLY A 167 10.88 -2.76 -11.20
N ASP A 168 10.59 -3.83 -10.52
CA ASP A 168 11.58 -4.55 -9.72
C ASP A 168 12.20 -5.68 -10.55
N LYS A 169 13.33 -6.21 -10.09
CA LYS A 169 13.89 -7.40 -10.70
C LYS A 169 12.99 -8.58 -10.38
N PRO A 170 12.70 -9.45 -11.39
CA PRO A 170 11.96 -10.67 -11.10
C PRO A 170 12.64 -11.48 -9.99
N ALA A 171 11.83 -12.14 -9.16
CA ALA A 171 12.34 -13.04 -8.15
C ALA A 171 13.19 -14.14 -8.79
N LEU A 172 14.31 -14.49 -8.13
CA LEU A 172 15.12 -15.61 -8.57
C LEU A 172 14.33 -16.91 -8.35
N LEU A 173 14.19 -17.70 -9.40
CA LEU A 173 13.63 -19.05 -9.31
C LEU A 173 14.67 -19.96 -8.67
N ASN A 174 14.53 -20.20 -7.37
CA ASN A 174 15.46 -21.01 -6.59
C ASN A 174 14.85 -22.32 -6.05
N ALA A 175 13.56 -22.55 -6.31
CA ALA A 175 12.84 -23.77 -5.92
C ALA A 175 11.69 -24.02 -6.89
N ASP A 176 11.26 -25.28 -7.01
CA ASP A 176 10.14 -25.70 -7.86
C ASP A 176 8.81 -25.05 -7.48
N SER A 177 8.67 -24.60 -6.23
CA SER A 177 7.48 -23.91 -5.71
C SER A 177 7.51 -22.39 -5.94
N THR A 178 8.59 -21.83 -6.49
CA THR A 178 8.69 -20.39 -6.71
C THR A 178 7.83 -20.00 -7.92
N SER A 179 6.82 -19.15 -7.69
CA SER A 179 6.02 -18.62 -8.77
C SER A 179 6.81 -17.61 -9.61
N ASN A 180 6.58 -17.65 -10.90
CA ASN A 180 7.26 -16.80 -11.86
C ASN A 180 6.37 -15.59 -12.23
N GLU A 181 6.94 -14.41 -12.18
CA GLU A 181 6.28 -13.16 -12.59
C GLU A 181 6.43 -12.87 -14.10
N ILE A 182 7.27 -13.65 -14.77
CA ILE A 182 7.51 -13.52 -16.22
C ILE A 182 6.62 -14.52 -16.95
N ASP A 183 6.06 -14.12 -18.09
CA ASP A 183 5.25 -15.01 -18.90
C ASP A 183 5.98 -16.31 -19.27
N ASP A 184 5.36 -17.44 -18.96
CA ASP A 184 5.95 -18.77 -19.15
C ASP A 184 6.32 -19.04 -20.61
N GLN A 185 5.52 -18.56 -21.57
CA GLN A 185 5.80 -18.72 -23.00
C GLN A 185 7.06 -17.99 -23.43
N TYR A 186 7.32 -16.83 -22.81
CA TYR A 186 8.59 -16.12 -23.04
C TYR A 186 9.77 -16.94 -22.53
N ILE A 187 9.70 -17.44 -21.31
CA ILE A 187 10.80 -18.21 -20.68
C ILE A 187 11.07 -19.49 -21.47
N ILE A 188 10.02 -20.25 -21.76
CA ILE A 188 10.12 -21.51 -22.51
C ILE A 188 10.76 -21.26 -23.88
N SER A 189 10.27 -20.26 -24.60
CA SER A 189 10.77 -19.95 -25.94
C SER A 189 12.22 -19.48 -25.90
N TYR A 190 12.57 -18.61 -24.94
CA TYR A 190 13.93 -18.09 -24.80
C TYR A 190 14.92 -19.17 -24.37
N ALA A 191 14.57 -19.99 -23.38
CA ALA A 191 15.39 -21.13 -22.92
C ALA A 191 15.61 -22.16 -24.04
N THR A 192 14.56 -22.50 -24.79
CA THR A 192 14.66 -23.38 -25.94
C THR A 192 15.61 -22.84 -27.00
N GLY A 193 15.53 -21.55 -27.31
CA GLY A 193 16.46 -20.88 -28.23
C GLY A 193 17.91 -20.95 -27.75
N LEU A 194 18.18 -20.73 -26.45
CA LEU A 194 19.51 -20.85 -25.85
C LEU A 194 20.03 -22.29 -25.90
N CYS A 195 19.17 -23.29 -25.62
CA CYS A 195 19.54 -24.70 -25.72
C CYS A 195 19.98 -25.09 -27.13
N PHE A 196 19.29 -24.64 -28.15
CA PHE A 196 19.71 -24.86 -29.55
C PHE A 196 21.01 -24.11 -29.90
N ALA A 197 21.19 -22.90 -29.36
CA ALA A 197 22.38 -22.11 -29.58
C ALA A 197 23.63 -22.69 -28.88
N SER A 198 23.44 -23.21 -27.64
CA SER A 198 24.53 -23.73 -26.81
C SER A 198 24.91 -25.18 -27.12
N ALA A 199 24.03 -25.94 -27.77
CA ALA A 199 24.29 -27.35 -28.10
C ALA A 199 25.45 -27.44 -29.12
N SER A 200 26.66 -27.61 -28.58
CA SER A 200 27.86 -27.89 -29.36
C SER A 200 27.68 -29.21 -30.14
N GLY A 201 27.95 -29.19 -31.43
CA GLY A 201 27.65 -30.27 -32.37
C GLY A 201 28.16 -31.65 -31.96
N GLY A 202 27.28 -32.59 -31.88
CA GLY A 202 27.62 -33.99 -32.08
C GLY A 202 27.81 -34.28 -33.55
N PRO A 203 28.56 -35.31 -33.93
CA PRO A 203 28.94 -35.63 -35.32
C PRO A 203 27.75 -35.90 -36.26
N SER A 204 26.53 -35.95 -35.78
CA SER A 204 25.34 -36.26 -36.58
C SER A 204 24.32 -35.13 -36.71
N THR A 205 24.65 -33.91 -36.29
CA THR A 205 23.69 -32.79 -36.30
C THR A 205 24.13 -31.64 -37.19
N ASP A 206 23.22 -31.25 -38.07
CA ASP A 206 23.43 -30.11 -38.97
C ASP A 206 23.52 -28.78 -38.18
N PRO A 207 24.67 -28.09 -38.19
CA PRO A 207 24.84 -26.82 -37.45
C PRO A 207 23.93 -25.71 -37.95
N GLU A 208 23.60 -25.72 -39.22
CA GLU A 208 22.77 -24.69 -39.83
C GLU A 208 21.30 -24.84 -39.41
N ALA A 209 20.77 -26.08 -39.39
CA ALA A 209 19.45 -26.36 -38.90
C ALA A 209 19.28 -25.92 -37.44
N ARG A 210 20.30 -26.06 -36.60
CA ARG A 210 20.30 -25.60 -35.22
C ARG A 210 20.30 -24.10 -35.09
N ARG A 211 21.06 -23.39 -35.86
CA ARG A 211 21.06 -21.93 -35.90
C ARG A 211 19.69 -21.40 -36.30
N GLN A 212 19.05 -22.02 -37.27
CA GLN A 212 17.69 -21.68 -37.70
C GLN A 212 16.68 -21.93 -36.59
N GLN A 213 16.76 -23.04 -35.87
CA GLN A 213 15.93 -23.32 -34.71
C GLN A 213 16.16 -22.33 -33.57
N ALA A 214 17.41 -22.02 -33.25
CA ALA A 214 17.74 -21.02 -32.23
C ALA A 214 17.16 -19.65 -32.60
N ALA A 215 17.31 -19.21 -33.87
CA ALA A 215 16.76 -17.96 -34.36
C ALA A 215 15.22 -17.93 -34.33
N PHE A 216 14.57 -19.03 -34.68
CA PHE A 216 13.12 -19.16 -34.62
C PHE A 216 12.61 -18.99 -33.22
N TRP A 217 13.16 -19.71 -32.23
CA TRP A 217 12.71 -19.67 -30.85
C TRP A 217 13.02 -18.35 -30.14
N THR A 218 14.19 -17.76 -30.41
CA THR A 218 14.48 -16.40 -29.90
C THR A 218 13.58 -15.34 -30.52
N GLY A 219 13.28 -15.47 -31.81
CA GLY A 219 12.30 -14.59 -32.48
C GLY A 219 10.91 -14.70 -31.87
N LYS A 220 10.46 -15.93 -31.55
CA LYS A 220 9.19 -16.15 -30.85
C LYS A 220 9.17 -15.54 -29.44
N ALA A 221 10.27 -15.65 -28.70
CA ALA A 221 10.39 -15.00 -27.39
C ALA A 221 10.27 -13.48 -27.51
N GLU A 222 10.94 -12.87 -28.48
CA GLU A 222 10.83 -11.42 -28.72
C GLU A 222 9.44 -10.98 -29.16
N GLN A 223 8.68 -11.81 -29.88
CA GLN A 223 7.27 -11.54 -30.19
C GLN A 223 6.41 -11.57 -28.92
N THR A 224 6.58 -12.59 -28.07
CA THR A 224 5.89 -12.67 -26.79
C THR A 224 6.18 -11.45 -25.91
N LYS A 225 7.44 -11.06 -25.81
CA LYS A 225 7.85 -9.86 -25.07
C LYS A 225 7.18 -8.57 -25.58
N ARG A 226 6.94 -8.46 -26.89
CA ARG A 226 6.26 -7.30 -27.48
C ARG A 226 4.76 -7.34 -27.28
N ALA A 227 4.16 -8.52 -27.16
CA ALA A 227 2.74 -8.70 -26.90
C ALA A 227 2.35 -8.29 -25.48
N PHE A 228 3.29 -8.38 -24.53
CA PHE A 228 3.13 -7.84 -23.18
C PHE A 228 3.77 -6.45 -23.14
N PRO A 229 3.02 -5.38 -23.35
CA PRO A 229 3.58 -4.04 -23.23
C PRO A 229 4.07 -3.90 -21.80
N LEU A 230 5.38 -3.86 -21.63
CA LEU A 230 5.97 -3.26 -20.43
C LEU A 230 5.11 -2.05 -20.13
N LEU A 231 4.56 -1.95 -18.93
CA LEU A 231 3.83 -0.78 -18.45
C LEU A 231 4.60 0.46 -18.92
N ARG A 232 4.29 0.92 -20.13
CA ARG A 232 4.81 2.17 -20.63
C ARG A 232 4.23 3.20 -19.70
N ASN A 233 5.10 3.88 -18.97
CA ASN A 233 4.77 5.06 -18.23
C ASN A 233 3.68 5.82 -19.00
N VAL A 234 2.47 5.77 -18.49
CA VAL A 234 1.41 6.65 -18.95
C VAL A 234 1.91 8.05 -18.64
N ARG A 235 2.22 8.76 -19.69
CA ARG A 235 2.63 10.16 -19.62
C ARG A 235 1.48 11.01 -19.09
#